data_63dbd01c239e9f89496b5e0d4f2ca3b9
#
_entry.id   63dbd01c239e9f89496b5e0d4f2ca3b9
#
_cell.length_a   1.000
_cell.length_b   1.000
_cell.length_c   1.000
_cell.angle_alpha   90.00
_cell.angle_beta   90.00
_cell.angle_gamma   90.00
#
_symmetry.space_group_name_H-M   'P 1'
#
loop_
_entity.id
_entity.type
_entity.pdbx_description
1 polymer ?
#
loop_
_entity_poly.entity_id
_entity_poly.type
_entity_poly.pdbx_seq_one_letter_code
_entity_poly.pdbx_strand_id
1 'polypeptide(L)'
;MDFFGVLTMLGGLALFLYGMETMGKGLEKLSGGRLERILEKLTSNPIKAVLLGAGVTAIIQSSSATTVMVVGFVNSGIMKLTQAVGIIMGANIGTTVTSWLLSLTGIESGNFFVQLLKPTSFSPVLALIGVCFIMFSKKEKKKDAGTIMIGFAILMTGMETMSGAVKPLANVPEFTGILTMFSNPVLGMIAGAVLTAIIQSSSASVGILQALCATGAVNFSTALPIIMGQNIGTCVTAMLSGIGASKNAKRAALVHLYFNIIGTVIFMIVFYTINAVVHFSFLDTAANAMGIAVIHSSFNIAATIMLLPFGSGLVKLACLTIPEEKKEAPAQNQEKDAFRLLDQRFLDTP
;
A
#
# COMPACT_ATOMS: atom_id res chain seq x y z
N MET A 1 -14.83 13.94 -22.44
CA MET A 1 -14.78 12.47 -22.57
C MET A 1 -16.17 12.01 -22.95
N ASP A 2 -16.32 11.29 -24.05
CA ASP A 2 -17.59 10.70 -24.42
C ASP A 2 -17.88 9.42 -23.59
N PHE A 3 -19.08 8.88 -23.74
CA PHE A 3 -19.50 7.67 -23.03
C PHE A 3 -18.56 6.47 -23.29
N PHE A 4 -18.10 6.30 -24.52
CA PHE A 4 -17.19 5.22 -24.89
C PHE A 4 -15.80 5.39 -24.29
N GLY A 5 -15.32 6.63 -24.17
CA GLY A 5 -14.07 6.94 -23.47
C GLY A 5 -14.13 6.58 -21.98
N VAL A 6 -15.28 6.84 -21.32
CA VAL A 6 -15.49 6.41 -19.92
C VAL A 6 -15.47 4.89 -19.81
N LEU A 7 -16.15 4.17 -20.69
CA LEU A 7 -16.14 2.71 -20.72
C LEU A 7 -14.73 2.15 -20.95
N THR A 8 -13.98 2.77 -21.87
CA THR A 8 -12.58 2.36 -22.14
C THR A 8 -11.69 2.56 -20.91
N MET A 9 -11.86 3.70 -20.21
CA MET A 9 -11.12 3.95 -18.96
C MET A 9 -11.46 2.93 -17.88
N LEU A 10 -12.76 2.64 -17.68
CA LEU A 10 -13.20 1.63 -16.69
C LEU A 10 -12.73 0.23 -17.06
N GLY A 11 -12.75 -0.13 -18.35
CA GLY A 11 -12.23 -1.39 -18.86
C GLY A 11 -10.71 -1.49 -18.65
N GLY A 12 -9.98 -0.42 -18.93
CA GLY A 12 -8.53 -0.34 -18.64
C GLY A 12 -8.22 -0.48 -17.17
N LEU A 13 -8.98 0.18 -16.30
CA LEU A 13 -8.86 0.06 -14.85
C LEU A 13 -9.14 -1.37 -14.38
N ALA A 14 -10.17 -2.02 -14.89
CA ALA A 14 -10.49 -3.40 -14.55
C ALA A 14 -9.36 -4.36 -14.95
N LEU A 15 -8.80 -4.22 -16.15
CA LEU A 15 -7.64 -4.99 -16.60
C LEU A 15 -6.41 -4.71 -15.73
N PHE A 16 -6.14 -3.45 -15.42
CA PHE A 16 -5.04 -3.04 -14.56
C PHE A 16 -5.12 -3.70 -13.17
N LEU A 17 -6.29 -3.60 -12.52
CA LEU A 17 -6.52 -4.20 -11.20
C LEU A 17 -6.43 -5.73 -11.23
N TYR A 18 -7.02 -6.36 -12.23
CA TYR A 18 -6.98 -7.82 -12.38
C TYR A 18 -5.56 -8.32 -12.68
N GLY A 19 -4.82 -7.60 -13.54
CA GLY A 19 -3.42 -7.93 -13.84
C GLY A 19 -2.53 -7.83 -12.60
N MET A 20 -2.70 -6.77 -11.80
CA MET A 20 -1.98 -6.57 -10.55
C MET A 20 -2.28 -7.69 -9.55
N GLU A 21 -3.56 -8.04 -9.37
CA GLU A 21 -3.98 -9.12 -8.47
C GLU A 21 -3.45 -10.48 -8.93
N THR A 22 -3.53 -10.77 -10.22
CA THR A 22 -3.06 -12.02 -10.81
C THR A 22 -1.55 -12.16 -10.65
N MET A 23 -0.79 -11.10 -10.94
CA MET A 23 0.65 -11.06 -10.74
C MET A 23 1.02 -11.28 -9.26
N GLY A 24 0.35 -10.59 -8.35
CA GLY A 24 0.56 -10.71 -6.91
C GLY A 24 0.31 -12.12 -6.40
N LYS A 25 -0.81 -12.74 -6.78
CA LYS A 25 -1.14 -14.14 -6.43
C LYS A 25 -0.11 -15.14 -6.98
N GLY A 26 0.40 -14.90 -8.19
CA GLY A 26 1.45 -15.73 -8.77
C GLY A 26 2.76 -15.63 -7.98
N LEU A 27 3.16 -14.43 -7.58
CA LEU A 27 4.34 -14.18 -6.76
C LEU A 27 4.22 -14.81 -5.37
N GLU A 28 3.06 -14.68 -4.72
CA GLU A 28 2.75 -15.29 -3.44
C GLU A 28 2.87 -16.82 -3.50
N LYS A 29 2.23 -17.47 -4.50
CA LYS A 29 2.31 -18.91 -4.70
C LYS A 29 3.73 -19.38 -5.00
N LEU A 30 4.48 -18.66 -5.84
CA LEU A 30 5.86 -18.98 -6.15
C LEU A 30 6.77 -18.92 -4.92
N SER A 31 6.44 -18.05 -3.98
CA SER A 31 7.11 -17.92 -2.67
C SER A 31 6.82 -19.09 -1.73
N GLY A 32 5.73 -19.83 -1.95
CA GLY A 32 5.41 -21.09 -1.28
C GLY A 32 5.30 -21.01 0.23
N GLY A 33 4.61 -20.01 0.80
CA GLY A 33 4.43 -19.80 2.24
C GLY A 33 5.74 -19.44 2.98
N ARG A 34 6.80 -19.13 2.25
CA ARG A 34 8.07 -18.67 2.86
C ARG A 34 7.94 -17.26 3.42
N LEU A 35 7.08 -16.44 2.81
CA LEU A 35 6.90 -15.04 3.22
C LEU A 35 6.22 -14.96 4.58
N GLU A 36 5.18 -15.76 4.82
CA GLU A 36 4.52 -15.86 6.12
C GLU A 36 5.53 -16.32 7.18
N ARG A 37 6.28 -17.38 6.89
CA ARG A 37 7.33 -17.89 7.82
C ARG A 37 8.45 -16.89 8.08
N ILE A 38 8.79 -16.04 7.12
CA ILE A 38 9.79 -14.98 7.29
C ILE A 38 9.21 -13.87 8.17
N LEU A 39 7.95 -13.50 7.99
CA LEU A 39 7.26 -12.52 8.85
C LEU A 39 7.06 -13.03 10.28
N GLU A 40 6.82 -14.34 10.45
CA GLU A 40 6.74 -14.98 11.76
C GLU A 40 8.08 -14.95 12.52
N LYS A 41 9.22 -14.93 11.80
CA LYS A 41 10.54 -14.79 12.42
C LYS A 41 10.69 -13.42 13.03
N LEU A 42 10.34 -13.33 14.31
CA LEU A 42 10.36 -12.12 15.11
C LEU A 42 11.73 -11.45 15.06
N THR A 43 11.78 -10.23 14.59
CA THR A 43 12.98 -9.44 14.67
C THR A 43 12.83 -8.36 15.73
N SER A 44 13.75 -8.33 16.69
CA SER A 44 13.83 -7.27 17.68
C SER A 44 14.49 -6.00 17.13
N ASN A 45 15.16 -6.11 15.99
CA ASN A 45 15.83 -4.98 15.36
C ASN A 45 14.86 -4.22 14.43
N PRO A 46 14.56 -2.94 14.71
CA PRO A 46 13.61 -2.15 13.93
C PRO A 46 13.99 -2.01 12.46
N ILE A 47 15.29 -1.85 12.15
CA ILE A 47 15.77 -1.72 10.75
C ILE A 47 15.54 -3.02 9.98
N LYS A 48 15.83 -4.18 10.61
CA LYS A 48 15.57 -5.48 9.98
C LYS A 48 14.07 -5.69 9.76
N ALA A 49 13.22 -5.22 10.68
CA ALA A 49 11.77 -5.25 10.53
C ALA A 49 11.30 -4.40 9.34
N VAL A 50 11.86 -3.20 9.17
CA VAL A 50 11.57 -2.35 8.00
C VAL A 50 12.00 -3.03 6.70
N LEU A 51 13.22 -3.55 6.62
CA LEU A 51 13.72 -4.24 5.43
C LEU A 51 12.87 -5.48 5.11
N LEU A 52 12.43 -6.20 6.14
CA LEU A 52 11.55 -7.35 5.99
C LEU A 52 10.18 -6.94 5.44
N GLY A 53 9.55 -5.91 6.03
CA GLY A 53 8.26 -5.38 5.56
C GLY A 53 8.36 -4.88 4.13
N ALA A 54 9.43 -4.15 3.78
CA ALA A 54 9.67 -3.66 2.43
C ALA A 54 9.86 -4.83 1.44
N GLY A 55 10.69 -5.82 1.76
CA GLY A 55 10.94 -6.96 0.90
C GLY A 55 9.70 -7.83 0.68
N VAL A 56 8.94 -8.13 1.74
CA VAL A 56 7.70 -8.91 1.63
C VAL A 56 6.68 -8.18 0.77
N THR A 57 6.46 -6.89 1.02
CA THR A 57 5.50 -6.09 0.23
C THR A 57 5.93 -5.94 -1.22
N ALA A 58 7.23 -5.75 -1.48
CA ALA A 58 7.76 -5.70 -2.85
C ALA A 58 7.52 -7.02 -3.61
N ILE A 59 7.58 -8.16 -2.93
CA ILE A 59 7.31 -9.47 -3.52
C ILE A 59 5.80 -9.70 -3.69
N ILE A 60 5.00 -9.49 -2.64
CA ILE A 60 3.54 -9.69 -2.70
C ILE A 60 2.85 -8.63 -3.57
N GLN A 61 3.48 -7.46 -3.79
CA GLN A 61 2.93 -6.30 -4.50
C GLN A 61 1.67 -5.72 -3.83
N SER A 62 1.49 -5.98 -2.52
CA SER A 62 0.34 -5.52 -1.75
C SER A 62 0.72 -5.17 -0.32
N SER A 63 0.81 -3.88 -0.01
CA SER A 63 1.01 -3.42 1.38
C SER A 63 -0.21 -3.68 2.25
N SER A 64 -1.41 -3.64 1.66
CA SER A 64 -2.64 -3.97 2.38
C SER A 64 -2.60 -5.43 2.86
N ALA A 65 -2.24 -6.39 1.98
CA ALA A 65 -2.10 -7.80 2.36
C ALA A 65 -1.03 -7.98 3.45
N THR A 66 0.14 -7.37 3.28
CA THR A 66 1.22 -7.43 4.29
C THR A 66 0.76 -6.86 5.63
N THR A 67 0.08 -5.71 5.64
CA THR A 67 -0.38 -5.07 6.89
C THR A 67 -1.49 -5.87 7.56
N VAL A 68 -2.46 -6.40 6.80
CA VAL A 68 -3.52 -7.27 7.31
C VAL A 68 -2.92 -8.54 7.93
N MET A 69 -1.93 -9.14 7.29
CA MET A 69 -1.20 -10.31 7.81
C MET A 69 -0.49 -9.97 9.14
N VAL A 70 0.17 -8.81 9.22
CA VAL A 70 0.80 -8.33 10.46
C VAL A 70 -0.23 -8.09 11.57
N VAL A 71 -1.38 -7.48 11.25
CA VAL A 71 -2.49 -7.31 12.19
C VAL A 71 -3.00 -8.68 12.68
N GLY A 72 -3.10 -9.66 11.77
CA GLY A 72 -3.45 -11.06 12.10
C GLY A 72 -2.43 -11.73 13.04
N PHE A 73 -1.14 -11.56 12.80
CA PHE A 73 -0.08 -12.10 13.68
C PHE A 73 -0.06 -11.43 15.06
N VAL A 74 -0.36 -10.14 15.13
CA VAL A 74 -0.54 -9.46 16.43
C VAL A 74 -1.80 -9.95 17.13
N ASN A 75 -2.88 -10.21 16.37
CA ASN A 75 -4.14 -10.73 16.89
C ASN A 75 -3.98 -12.13 17.51
N SER A 76 -3.24 -13.02 16.86
CA SER A 76 -2.97 -14.38 17.32
C SER A 76 -1.90 -14.46 18.41
N GLY A 77 -1.24 -13.33 18.75
CA GLY A 77 -0.15 -13.31 19.73
C GLY A 77 1.20 -13.80 19.20
N ILE A 78 1.30 -14.17 17.92
CA ILE A 78 2.54 -14.60 17.27
C ILE A 78 3.56 -13.45 17.23
N MET A 79 3.07 -12.21 17.05
CA MET A 79 3.88 -11.00 16.92
C MET A 79 3.52 -9.97 17.98
N LYS A 80 4.55 -9.35 18.60
CA LYS A 80 4.33 -8.23 19.51
C LYS A 80 4.02 -6.94 18.72
N LEU A 81 3.18 -6.07 19.28
CA LEU A 81 2.83 -4.79 18.68
C LEU A 81 4.05 -3.94 18.31
N THR A 82 5.08 -3.93 19.18
CA THR A 82 6.34 -3.19 18.94
C THR A 82 7.13 -3.70 17.73
N GLN A 83 7.02 -4.98 17.41
CA GLN A 83 7.68 -5.59 16.25
C GLN A 83 6.92 -5.27 14.94
N ALA A 84 5.60 -5.19 15.02
CA ALA A 84 4.74 -4.85 13.91
C ALA A 84 5.05 -3.47 13.31
N VAL A 85 5.46 -2.49 14.15
CA VAL A 85 5.74 -1.11 13.73
C VAL A 85 6.72 -1.05 12.56
N GLY A 86 7.89 -1.68 12.70
CA GLY A 86 8.92 -1.65 11.66
C GLY A 86 8.45 -2.33 10.36
N ILE A 87 7.73 -3.45 10.47
CA ILE A 87 7.20 -4.16 9.30
C ILE A 87 6.17 -3.31 8.57
N ILE A 88 5.27 -2.64 9.29
CA ILE A 88 4.25 -1.74 8.73
C ILE A 88 4.91 -0.56 8.01
N MET A 89 5.91 0.08 8.62
CA MET A 89 6.67 1.17 7.97
C MET A 89 7.38 0.67 6.71
N GLY A 90 7.98 -0.51 6.77
CA GLY A 90 8.64 -1.15 5.63
C GLY A 90 7.66 -1.50 4.52
N ALA A 91 6.45 -1.94 4.83
CA ALA A 91 5.43 -2.25 3.84
C ALA A 91 5.08 -1.04 2.97
N ASN A 92 5.05 0.17 3.54
CA ASN A 92 4.86 1.40 2.77
C ASN A 92 6.00 1.65 1.77
N ILE A 93 7.26 1.41 2.17
CA ILE A 93 8.41 1.48 1.25
C ILE A 93 8.26 0.43 0.15
N GLY A 94 7.92 -0.82 0.50
CA GLY A 94 7.76 -1.91 -0.47
C GLY A 94 6.73 -1.64 -1.55
N THR A 95 5.66 -0.90 -1.24
CA THR A 95 4.63 -0.48 -2.21
C THR A 95 5.21 0.37 -3.34
N THR A 96 6.27 1.13 -3.07
CA THR A 96 6.86 2.01 -4.09
C THR A 96 7.48 1.25 -5.25
N VAL A 97 7.82 -0.03 -5.07
CA VAL A 97 8.31 -0.91 -6.14
C VAL A 97 7.28 -1.01 -7.28
N THR A 98 5.98 -1.07 -6.94
CA THR A 98 4.92 -1.03 -7.96
C THR A 98 4.95 0.26 -8.76
N SER A 99 5.14 1.41 -8.10
CA SER A 99 5.24 2.71 -8.79
C SER A 99 6.40 2.74 -9.77
N TRP A 100 7.53 2.12 -9.43
CA TRP A 100 8.67 1.99 -10.33
C TRP A 100 8.39 1.07 -11.51
N LEU A 101 7.73 -0.07 -11.29
CA LEU A 101 7.31 -0.95 -12.38
C LEU A 101 6.38 -0.23 -13.36
N LEU A 102 5.42 0.53 -12.85
CA LEU A 102 4.48 1.30 -13.66
C LEU A 102 5.18 2.47 -14.36
N SER A 103 6.19 3.08 -13.76
CA SER A 103 6.92 4.21 -14.36
C SER A 103 7.65 3.84 -15.65
N LEU A 104 7.96 2.58 -15.84
CA LEU A 104 8.58 2.08 -17.06
C LEU A 104 7.67 2.24 -18.30
N THR A 105 6.35 2.37 -18.11
CA THR A 105 5.41 2.61 -19.22
C THR A 105 5.59 3.99 -19.85
N GLY A 106 6.07 4.97 -19.06
CA GLY A 106 6.31 6.35 -19.50
C GLY A 106 7.64 6.58 -20.23
N ILE A 107 8.41 5.53 -20.52
CA ILE A 107 9.68 5.67 -21.26
C ILE A 107 9.36 6.00 -22.73
N GLU A 108 9.70 7.22 -23.14
CA GLU A 108 9.63 7.66 -24.53
C GLU A 108 11.07 7.79 -25.07
N SER A 109 11.40 7.04 -26.13
CA SER A 109 12.70 7.11 -26.78
C SER A 109 12.56 6.75 -28.26
N GLY A 110 13.24 7.50 -29.13
CA GLY A 110 13.37 7.15 -30.54
C GLY A 110 14.33 5.98 -30.83
N ASN A 111 15.05 5.48 -29.81
CA ASN A 111 15.98 4.37 -29.98
C ASN A 111 15.26 3.03 -29.93
N PHE A 112 15.44 2.21 -30.96
CA PHE A 112 14.81 0.88 -31.09
C PHE A 112 15.08 -0.03 -29.88
N PHE A 113 16.31 -0.06 -29.35
CA PHE A 113 16.64 -0.91 -28.20
C PHE A 113 15.94 -0.43 -26.93
N VAL A 114 15.78 0.87 -26.72
CA VAL A 114 15.05 1.41 -25.57
C VAL A 114 13.56 1.14 -25.71
N GLN A 115 13.00 1.25 -26.92
CA GLN A 115 11.61 0.87 -27.19
C GLN A 115 11.36 -0.62 -26.93
N LEU A 116 12.30 -1.50 -27.25
CA LEU A 116 12.19 -2.92 -26.98
C LEU A 116 12.16 -3.24 -25.48
N LEU A 117 12.86 -2.43 -24.66
CA LEU A 117 12.86 -2.56 -23.19
C LEU A 117 11.61 -1.95 -22.52
N LYS A 118 10.78 -1.23 -23.28
CA LYS A 118 9.52 -0.69 -22.75
C LYS A 118 8.56 -1.84 -22.41
N PRO A 119 7.97 -1.86 -21.19
CA PRO A 119 7.10 -2.96 -20.76
C PRO A 119 5.95 -3.26 -21.71
N THR A 120 5.35 -2.24 -22.31
CA THR A 120 4.27 -2.41 -23.30
C THR A 120 4.72 -3.11 -24.57
N SER A 121 6.01 -3.02 -24.93
CA SER A 121 6.56 -3.67 -26.12
C SER A 121 6.86 -5.16 -25.91
N PHE A 122 7.36 -5.54 -24.74
CA PHE A 122 7.71 -6.94 -24.47
C PHE A 122 6.62 -7.72 -23.72
N SER A 123 5.62 -7.04 -23.13
CA SER A 123 4.54 -7.71 -22.40
C SER A 123 3.74 -8.72 -23.24
N PRO A 124 3.48 -8.51 -24.56
CA PRO A 124 2.82 -9.53 -25.38
C PRO A 124 3.64 -10.83 -25.51
N VAL A 125 4.98 -10.70 -25.55
CA VAL A 125 5.88 -11.87 -25.58
C VAL A 125 5.82 -12.60 -24.24
N LEU A 126 5.83 -11.86 -23.13
CA LEU A 126 5.64 -12.45 -21.80
C LEU A 126 4.29 -13.16 -21.68
N ALA A 127 3.22 -12.56 -22.22
CA ALA A 127 1.89 -13.17 -22.22
C ALA A 127 1.92 -14.51 -22.97
N LEU A 128 2.52 -14.56 -24.15
CA LEU A 128 2.65 -15.79 -24.93
C LEU A 128 3.43 -16.88 -24.17
N ILE A 129 4.58 -16.55 -23.61
CA ILE A 129 5.38 -17.48 -22.79
C ILE A 129 4.58 -17.92 -21.56
N GLY A 130 3.89 -17.00 -20.91
CA GLY A 130 3.05 -17.27 -19.74
C GLY A 130 1.93 -18.25 -20.05
N VAL A 131 1.21 -18.07 -21.16
CA VAL A 131 0.18 -19.00 -21.64
C VAL A 131 0.78 -20.38 -21.90
N CYS A 132 1.93 -20.44 -22.57
CA CYS A 132 2.62 -21.71 -22.81
C CYS A 132 2.99 -22.41 -21.48
N PHE A 133 3.45 -21.69 -20.48
CA PHE A 133 3.77 -22.27 -19.18
C PHE A 133 2.53 -22.79 -18.45
N ILE A 134 1.41 -22.08 -18.51
CA ILE A 134 0.16 -22.52 -17.87
C ILE A 134 -0.42 -23.73 -18.59
N MET A 135 -0.47 -23.73 -19.92
CA MET A 135 -1.14 -24.77 -20.69
C MET A 135 -0.33 -26.07 -20.81
N PHE A 136 0.99 -25.96 -21.00
CA PHE A 136 1.81 -27.10 -21.36
C PHE A 136 2.75 -27.60 -20.25
N SER A 137 2.96 -26.83 -19.18
CA SER A 137 3.85 -27.28 -18.12
C SER A 137 3.14 -28.21 -17.12
N LYS A 138 3.83 -29.28 -16.75
CA LYS A 138 3.40 -30.16 -15.64
C LYS A 138 3.90 -29.69 -14.27
N LYS A 139 4.82 -28.71 -14.22
CA LYS A 139 5.43 -28.21 -12.97
C LYS A 139 4.67 -26.99 -12.48
N GLU A 140 4.11 -27.05 -11.26
CA GLU A 140 3.34 -25.96 -10.66
C GLU A 140 4.13 -24.64 -10.60
N LYS A 141 5.42 -24.67 -10.23
CA LYS A 141 6.27 -23.46 -10.23
C LYS A 141 6.37 -22.77 -11.59
N LYS A 142 6.31 -23.54 -12.69
CA LYS A 142 6.29 -22.95 -14.05
C LYS A 142 4.93 -22.34 -14.37
N LYS A 143 3.84 -22.96 -13.90
CA LYS A 143 2.49 -22.39 -14.04
C LYS A 143 2.37 -21.09 -13.23
N ASP A 144 2.89 -21.05 -12.00
CA ASP A 144 2.92 -19.84 -11.19
C ASP A 144 3.74 -18.72 -11.87
N ALA A 145 4.91 -19.04 -12.42
CA ALA A 145 5.67 -18.10 -13.22
C ALA A 145 4.90 -17.63 -14.47
N GLY A 146 4.16 -18.53 -15.14
CA GLY A 146 3.26 -18.17 -16.23
C GLY A 146 2.15 -17.21 -15.79
N THR A 147 1.57 -17.44 -14.62
CA THR A 147 0.56 -16.56 -14.02
C THR A 147 1.12 -15.15 -13.77
N ILE A 148 2.36 -15.05 -13.27
CA ILE A 148 3.04 -13.76 -13.08
C ILE A 148 3.22 -13.03 -14.41
N MET A 149 3.69 -13.74 -15.44
CA MET A 149 3.92 -13.17 -16.77
C MET A 149 2.62 -12.65 -17.40
N ILE A 150 1.53 -13.42 -17.31
CA ILE A 150 0.21 -13.00 -17.82
C ILE A 150 -0.32 -11.84 -17.01
N GLY A 151 -0.25 -11.91 -15.68
CA GLY A 151 -0.68 -10.82 -14.79
C GLY A 151 0.04 -9.51 -15.12
N PHE A 152 1.36 -9.57 -15.34
CA PHE A 152 2.14 -8.40 -15.77
C PHE A 152 1.68 -7.87 -17.14
N ALA A 153 1.44 -8.73 -18.11
CA ALA A 153 0.99 -8.30 -19.44
C ALA A 153 -0.39 -7.65 -19.40
N ILE A 154 -1.34 -8.23 -18.66
CA ILE A 154 -2.68 -7.67 -18.47
C ILE A 154 -2.60 -6.30 -17.75
N LEU A 155 -1.77 -6.19 -16.72
CA LEU A 155 -1.52 -4.95 -15.98
C LEU A 155 -1.00 -3.85 -16.91
N MET A 156 -0.02 -4.15 -17.76
CA MET A 156 0.56 -3.19 -18.71
C MET A 156 -0.47 -2.77 -19.78
N THR A 157 -1.26 -3.71 -20.28
CA THR A 157 -2.35 -3.43 -21.22
C THR A 157 -3.41 -2.53 -20.58
N GLY A 158 -3.80 -2.81 -19.34
CA GLY A 158 -4.73 -1.98 -18.57
C GLY A 158 -4.21 -0.55 -18.39
N MET A 159 -2.93 -0.41 -18.02
CA MET A 159 -2.28 0.90 -17.86
C MET A 159 -2.26 1.71 -19.17
N GLU A 160 -1.92 1.06 -20.28
CA GLU A 160 -1.91 1.70 -21.60
C GLU A 160 -3.31 2.12 -22.04
N THR A 161 -4.30 1.25 -21.81
CA THR A 161 -5.72 1.53 -22.10
C THR A 161 -6.23 2.72 -21.30
N MET A 162 -5.93 2.80 -19.99
CA MET A 162 -6.28 3.95 -19.16
C MET A 162 -5.61 5.24 -19.66
N SER A 163 -4.31 5.19 -19.90
CA SER A 163 -3.53 6.36 -20.37
C SER A 163 -4.06 6.86 -21.71
N GLY A 164 -4.39 5.96 -22.64
CA GLY A 164 -5.00 6.30 -23.92
C GLY A 164 -6.39 6.94 -23.78
N ALA A 165 -7.21 6.42 -22.89
CA ALA A 165 -8.56 6.91 -22.63
C ALA A 165 -8.59 8.32 -22.02
N VAL A 166 -7.61 8.66 -21.16
CA VAL A 166 -7.55 9.99 -20.51
C VAL A 166 -6.82 11.04 -21.33
N LYS A 167 -5.97 10.65 -22.26
CA LYS A 167 -5.15 11.57 -23.08
C LYS A 167 -5.95 12.69 -23.77
N PRO A 168 -7.14 12.46 -24.33
CA PRO A 168 -7.96 13.53 -24.92
C PRO A 168 -8.43 14.58 -23.90
N LEU A 169 -8.45 14.27 -22.60
CA LEU A 169 -8.89 15.19 -21.54
C LEU A 169 -7.91 16.36 -21.34
N ALA A 170 -6.67 16.26 -21.83
CA ALA A 170 -5.70 17.34 -21.79
C ALA A 170 -6.23 18.67 -22.36
N ASN A 171 -7.12 18.58 -23.35
CA ASN A 171 -7.68 19.73 -24.05
C ASN A 171 -9.08 20.14 -23.53
N VAL A 172 -9.54 19.58 -22.39
CA VAL A 172 -10.85 19.88 -21.79
C VAL A 172 -10.62 20.86 -20.62
N PRO A 173 -11.06 22.15 -20.75
CA PRO A 173 -10.79 23.17 -19.72
C PRO A 173 -11.37 22.82 -18.34
N GLU A 174 -12.55 22.20 -18.30
CA GLU A 174 -13.20 21.78 -17.06
C GLU A 174 -12.37 20.74 -16.32
N PHE A 175 -11.78 19.78 -17.05
CA PHE A 175 -10.91 18.76 -16.48
C PHE A 175 -9.61 19.35 -15.94
N THR A 176 -8.94 20.20 -16.72
CA THR A 176 -7.72 20.87 -16.28
C THR A 176 -7.99 21.81 -15.11
N GLY A 177 -9.16 22.48 -15.09
CA GLY A 177 -9.61 23.29 -13.97
C GLY A 177 -9.78 22.49 -12.68
N ILE A 178 -10.36 21.29 -12.74
CA ILE A 178 -10.49 20.39 -11.57
C ILE A 178 -9.10 19.96 -11.09
N LEU A 179 -8.19 19.61 -12.00
CA LEU A 179 -6.82 19.22 -11.62
C LEU A 179 -6.08 20.36 -10.92
N THR A 180 -6.29 21.60 -11.38
CA THR A 180 -5.69 22.81 -10.78
C THR A 180 -6.19 23.02 -9.33
N MET A 181 -7.44 22.67 -9.02
CA MET A 181 -7.94 22.75 -7.64
C MET A 181 -7.14 21.83 -6.69
N PHE A 182 -6.68 20.68 -7.16
CA PHE A 182 -5.90 19.74 -6.37
C PHE A 182 -4.43 20.14 -6.19
N SER A 183 -3.99 21.23 -6.80
CA SER A 183 -2.69 21.86 -6.48
C SER A 183 -2.71 22.52 -5.09
N ASN A 184 -3.91 22.78 -4.53
CA ASN A 184 -4.03 23.10 -3.12
C ASN A 184 -3.62 21.87 -2.30
N PRO A 185 -2.59 21.98 -1.41
CA PRO A 185 -2.01 20.83 -0.72
C PRO A 185 -3.01 20.02 0.10
N VAL A 186 -3.98 20.70 0.75
CA VAL A 186 -4.98 20.04 1.58
C VAL A 186 -6.02 19.32 0.72
N LEU A 187 -6.50 19.97 -0.35
CA LEU A 187 -7.49 19.35 -1.25
C LEU A 187 -6.90 18.17 -2.02
N GLY A 188 -5.66 18.31 -2.52
CA GLY A 188 -4.96 17.22 -3.19
C GLY A 188 -4.74 16.01 -2.27
N MET A 189 -4.33 16.25 -1.02
CA MET A 189 -4.17 15.20 -0.01
C MET A 189 -5.50 14.50 0.29
N ILE A 190 -6.59 15.25 0.48
CA ILE A 190 -7.92 14.66 0.73
C ILE A 190 -8.37 13.84 -0.49
N ALA A 191 -8.19 14.35 -1.70
CA ALA A 191 -8.56 13.63 -2.93
C ALA A 191 -7.80 12.29 -3.04
N GLY A 192 -6.49 12.29 -2.80
CA GLY A 192 -5.68 11.08 -2.79
C GLY A 192 -6.12 10.08 -1.70
N ALA A 193 -6.40 10.58 -0.49
CA ALA A 193 -6.87 9.76 0.63
C ALA A 193 -8.24 9.11 0.34
N VAL A 194 -9.20 9.89 -0.13
CA VAL A 194 -10.56 9.41 -0.45
C VAL A 194 -10.52 8.39 -1.60
N LEU A 195 -9.82 8.70 -2.69
CA LEU A 195 -9.69 7.78 -3.82
C LEU A 195 -9.10 6.44 -3.37
N THR A 196 -8.01 6.46 -2.61
CA THR A 196 -7.36 5.24 -2.15
C THR A 196 -8.18 4.49 -1.11
N ALA A 197 -8.90 5.18 -0.24
CA ALA A 197 -9.81 4.57 0.72
C ALA A 197 -10.97 3.82 0.04
N ILE A 198 -11.49 4.35 -1.08
CA ILE A 198 -12.53 3.69 -1.88
C ILE A 198 -11.97 2.46 -2.59
N ILE A 199 -10.83 2.62 -3.29
CA ILE A 199 -10.19 1.54 -4.06
C ILE A 199 -9.53 0.50 -3.13
N GLN A 200 -9.12 0.89 -1.92
CA GLN A 200 -8.38 0.08 -0.93
C GLN A 200 -7.02 -0.45 -1.44
N SER A 201 -6.47 0.21 -2.46
CA SER A 201 -5.17 -0.12 -3.06
C SER A 201 -4.42 1.14 -3.44
N SER A 202 -3.33 1.43 -2.73
CA SER A 202 -2.44 2.56 -3.07
C SER A 202 -1.71 2.35 -4.39
N SER A 203 -1.32 1.11 -4.70
CA SER A 203 -0.69 0.80 -5.99
C SER A 203 -1.63 1.11 -7.15
N ALA A 204 -2.93 0.77 -7.02
CA ALA A 204 -3.94 1.11 -8.02
C ALA A 204 -4.16 2.62 -8.13
N SER A 205 -4.25 3.30 -7.00
CA SER A 205 -4.42 4.76 -6.95
C SER A 205 -3.22 5.51 -7.57
N VAL A 206 -2.00 5.05 -7.30
CA VAL A 206 -0.78 5.58 -7.94
C VAL A 206 -0.79 5.30 -9.45
N GLY A 207 -1.20 4.10 -9.87
CA GLY A 207 -1.32 3.76 -11.29
C GLY A 207 -2.32 4.67 -12.03
N ILE A 208 -3.46 4.99 -11.42
CA ILE A 208 -4.41 5.97 -11.97
C ILE A 208 -3.75 7.35 -12.11
N LEU A 209 -3.04 7.81 -11.08
CA LEU A 209 -2.34 9.09 -11.13
C LEU A 209 -1.27 9.11 -12.23
N GLN A 210 -0.49 8.04 -12.38
CA GLN A 210 0.49 7.90 -13.45
C GLN A 210 -0.15 7.86 -14.83
N ALA A 211 -1.32 7.21 -14.98
CA ALA A 211 -2.08 7.24 -16.21
C ALA A 211 -2.57 8.67 -16.55
N LEU A 212 -3.06 9.41 -15.56
CA LEU A 212 -3.46 10.81 -15.73
C LEU A 212 -2.30 11.71 -16.14
N CYS A 213 -1.07 11.42 -15.73
CA CYS A 213 0.11 12.16 -16.18
C CYS A 213 0.34 12.06 -17.70
N ALA A 214 -0.20 11.02 -18.36
CA ALA A 214 -0.14 10.92 -19.82
C ALA A 214 -0.90 12.04 -20.55
N THR A 215 -1.78 12.77 -19.85
CA THR A 215 -2.45 13.98 -20.38
C THR A 215 -1.48 15.17 -20.50
N GLY A 216 -0.39 15.19 -19.73
CA GLY A 216 0.49 16.37 -19.57
C GLY A 216 -0.13 17.49 -18.75
N ALA A 217 -1.40 17.34 -18.28
CA ALA A 217 -2.11 18.38 -17.52
C ALA A 217 -1.89 18.29 -16.00
N VAL A 218 -1.32 17.19 -15.52
CA VAL A 218 -1.00 16.98 -14.09
C VAL A 218 0.39 17.54 -13.82
N ASN A 219 0.49 18.59 -13.04
CA ASN A 219 1.78 19.13 -12.58
C ASN A 219 2.23 18.45 -11.28
N PHE A 220 3.52 18.57 -10.94
CA PHE A 220 4.04 18.04 -9.68
C PHE A 220 3.40 18.71 -8.46
N SER A 221 2.97 19.98 -8.56
CA SER A 221 2.20 20.66 -7.50
C SER A 221 0.87 19.96 -7.19
N THR A 222 0.25 19.33 -8.18
CA THR A 222 -0.97 18.53 -8.02
C THR A 222 -0.64 17.10 -7.58
N ALA A 223 0.35 16.47 -8.18
CA ALA A 223 0.68 15.06 -7.93
C ALA A 223 1.20 14.81 -6.51
N LEU A 224 2.05 15.71 -5.99
CA LEU A 224 2.72 15.55 -4.71
C LEU A 224 1.74 15.40 -3.52
N PRO A 225 0.78 16.30 -3.29
CA PRO A 225 -0.16 16.15 -2.18
C PRO A 225 -1.10 14.94 -2.38
N ILE A 226 -1.47 14.61 -3.62
CA ILE A 226 -2.28 13.43 -3.91
C ILE A 226 -1.55 12.16 -3.46
N ILE A 227 -0.25 11.99 -3.79
CA ILE A 227 0.57 10.84 -3.38
C ILE A 227 0.60 10.70 -1.86
N MET A 228 0.78 11.79 -1.13
CA MET A 228 0.78 11.75 0.33
C MET A 228 -0.57 11.31 0.89
N GLY A 229 -1.67 11.80 0.31
CA GLY A 229 -3.01 11.38 0.67
C GLY A 229 -3.27 9.91 0.39
N GLN A 230 -2.77 9.37 -0.73
CA GLN A 230 -2.92 7.95 -1.08
C GLN A 230 -2.39 7.02 0.01
N ASN A 231 -1.30 7.38 0.68
CA ASN A 231 -0.77 6.61 1.79
C ASN A 231 -1.71 6.60 3.01
N ILE A 232 -2.36 7.72 3.31
CA ILE A 232 -3.38 7.77 4.38
C ILE A 232 -4.57 6.89 4.02
N GLY A 233 -5.05 6.97 2.77
CA GLY A 233 -6.18 6.16 2.30
C GLY A 233 -5.95 4.65 2.40
N THR A 234 -4.73 4.19 2.22
CA THR A 234 -4.35 2.76 2.36
C THR A 234 -4.64 2.20 3.75
N CYS A 235 -4.62 3.06 4.79
CA CYS A 235 -4.83 2.62 6.17
C CYS A 235 -6.25 2.09 6.43
N VAL A 236 -7.22 2.45 5.60
CA VAL A 236 -8.62 1.98 5.72
C VAL A 236 -8.69 0.46 5.72
N THR A 237 -7.94 -0.21 4.86
CA THR A 237 -7.91 -1.69 4.80
C THR A 237 -7.44 -2.31 6.12
N ALA A 238 -6.37 -1.78 6.71
CA ALA A 238 -5.88 -2.24 8.01
C ALA A 238 -6.87 -1.95 9.14
N MET A 239 -7.54 -0.80 9.11
CA MET A 239 -8.58 -0.44 10.08
C MET A 239 -9.77 -1.39 9.99
N LEU A 240 -10.23 -1.72 8.79
CA LEU A 240 -11.31 -2.68 8.57
C LEU A 240 -10.93 -4.08 9.07
N SER A 241 -9.70 -4.54 8.83
CA SER A 241 -9.22 -5.83 9.33
C SER A 241 -9.13 -5.91 10.86
N GLY A 242 -9.04 -4.75 11.53
CA GLY A 242 -9.07 -4.66 12.99
C GLY A 242 -10.48 -4.78 13.62
N ILE A 243 -11.55 -4.74 12.82
CA ILE A 243 -12.91 -4.85 13.35
C ILE A 243 -13.12 -6.26 13.92
N GLY A 244 -13.56 -6.34 15.18
CA GLY A 244 -13.72 -7.63 15.88
C GLY A 244 -12.42 -8.26 16.40
N ALA A 245 -11.25 -7.74 16.04
CA ALA A 245 -9.96 -8.24 16.48
C ALA A 245 -9.59 -7.78 17.92
N SER A 246 -8.54 -8.38 18.47
CA SER A 246 -8.00 -8.04 19.79
C SER A 246 -7.56 -6.56 19.86
N LYS A 247 -7.44 -6.02 21.09
CA LYS A 247 -6.98 -4.65 21.30
C LYS A 247 -5.62 -4.37 20.66
N ASN A 248 -4.69 -5.31 20.75
CA ASN A 248 -3.36 -5.15 20.16
C ASN A 248 -3.40 -5.17 18.63
N ALA A 249 -4.26 -5.96 18.02
CA ALA A 249 -4.49 -5.96 16.57
C ALA A 249 -5.06 -4.60 16.09
N LYS A 250 -6.07 -4.07 16.79
CA LYS A 250 -6.61 -2.72 16.54
C LYS A 250 -5.55 -1.63 16.71
N ARG A 251 -4.69 -1.75 17.73
CA ARG A 251 -3.54 -0.84 17.95
C ARG A 251 -2.54 -0.92 16.81
N ALA A 252 -2.28 -2.10 16.25
CA ALA A 252 -1.42 -2.24 15.07
C ALA A 252 -1.98 -1.51 13.85
N ALA A 253 -3.29 -1.61 13.60
CA ALA A 253 -3.96 -0.85 12.56
C ALA A 253 -3.89 0.66 12.80
N LEU A 254 -4.05 1.12 14.06
CA LEU A 254 -3.87 2.53 14.43
C LEU A 254 -2.43 3.01 14.26
N VAL A 255 -1.42 2.18 14.56
CA VAL A 255 -0.02 2.53 14.31
C VAL A 255 0.20 2.81 12.83
N HIS A 256 -0.38 2.01 11.93
CA HIS A 256 -0.33 2.26 10.49
C HIS A 256 -0.96 3.62 10.12
N LEU A 257 -2.14 3.90 10.67
CA LEU A 257 -2.83 5.18 10.44
C LEU A 257 -2.00 6.38 10.97
N TYR A 258 -1.52 6.30 12.21
CA TYR A 258 -0.73 7.37 12.81
C TYR A 258 0.59 7.62 12.08
N PHE A 259 1.29 6.55 11.68
CA PHE A 259 2.49 6.67 10.87
C PHE A 259 2.22 7.46 9.59
N ASN A 260 1.16 7.14 8.85
CA ASN A 260 0.84 7.82 7.60
C ASN A 260 0.34 9.25 7.82
N ILE A 261 -0.52 9.50 8.81
CA ILE A 261 -1.02 10.86 9.10
C ILE A 261 0.12 11.75 9.59
N ILE A 262 0.87 11.32 10.60
CA ILE A 262 1.95 12.13 11.19
C ILE A 262 3.05 12.35 10.15
N GLY A 263 3.45 11.31 9.41
CA GLY A 263 4.44 11.40 8.34
C GLY A 263 4.01 12.38 7.27
N THR A 264 2.75 12.31 6.81
CA THR A 264 2.20 13.24 5.81
C THR A 264 2.18 14.67 6.33
N VAL A 265 1.65 14.91 7.54
CA VAL A 265 1.55 16.27 8.10
C VAL A 265 2.93 16.91 8.25
N ILE A 266 3.89 16.19 8.83
CA ILE A 266 5.25 16.73 9.01
C ILE A 266 5.89 16.98 7.64
N PHE A 267 5.80 16.03 6.70
CA PHE A 267 6.40 16.20 5.38
C PHE A 267 5.77 17.39 4.64
N MET A 268 4.45 17.55 4.67
CA MET A 268 3.74 18.67 4.09
C MET A 268 4.23 20.00 4.68
N ILE A 269 4.28 20.12 6.01
CA ILE A 269 4.74 21.33 6.68
C ILE A 269 6.18 21.65 6.25
N VAL A 270 7.09 20.68 6.36
CA VAL A 270 8.51 20.86 6.04
C VAL A 270 8.68 21.20 4.56
N PHE A 271 8.08 20.41 3.66
CA PHE A 271 8.22 20.61 2.22
C PHE A 271 7.70 21.98 1.76
N TYR A 272 6.46 22.34 2.17
CA TYR A 272 5.88 23.62 1.73
C TYR A 272 6.52 24.83 2.41
N THR A 273 7.05 24.69 3.63
CA THR A 273 7.86 25.74 4.27
C THR A 273 9.15 25.98 3.51
N ILE A 274 9.85 24.90 3.12
CA ILE A 274 11.07 25.02 2.29
C ILE A 274 10.70 25.60 0.93
N ASN A 275 9.62 25.15 0.30
CA ASN A 275 9.18 25.65 -0.99
C ASN A 275 8.83 27.15 -0.95
N ALA A 276 8.29 27.65 0.14
CA ALA A 276 8.00 29.09 0.30
C ALA A 276 9.25 29.97 0.27
N VAL A 277 10.42 29.41 0.57
CA VAL A 277 11.72 30.10 0.53
C VAL A 277 12.47 29.82 -0.76
N VAL A 278 12.53 28.55 -1.17
CA VAL A 278 13.37 28.08 -2.30
C VAL A 278 12.66 28.22 -3.65
N HIS A 279 11.33 28.19 -3.67
CA HIS A 279 10.48 28.25 -4.88
C HIS A 279 10.87 27.16 -5.88
N PHE A 280 10.57 25.90 -5.57
CA PHE A 280 10.91 24.75 -6.41
C PHE A 280 10.22 24.84 -7.78
N SER A 281 10.97 25.20 -8.82
CA SER A 281 10.46 25.35 -10.19
C SER A 281 9.90 24.06 -10.79
N PHE A 282 10.32 22.88 -10.32
CA PHE A 282 9.80 21.62 -10.81
C PHE A 282 8.30 21.42 -10.51
N LEU A 283 7.77 22.07 -9.47
CA LEU A 283 6.35 21.95 -9.09
C LEU A 283 5.40 22.40 -10.20
N ASP A 284 5.82 23.36 -11.01
CA ASP A 284 5.02 23.90 -12.12
C ASP A 284 5.20 23.10 -13.42
N THR A 285 6.10 22.13 -13.43
CA THR A 285 6.31 21.26 -14.59
C THR A 285 5.35 20.08 -14.60
N ALA A 286 5.05 19.58 -15.80
CA ALA A 286 4.21 18.41 -15.98
C ALA A 286 4.83 17.19 -15.28
N ALA A 287 4.04 16.53 -14.43
CA ALA A 287 4.43 15.32 -13.77
C ALA A 287 4.47 14.16 -14.77
N ASN A 288 5.42 13.26 -14.55
CA ASN A 288 5.54 12.03 -15.32
C ASN A 288 5.56 10.81 -14.39
N ALA A 289 5.36 9.63 -14.95
CA ALA A 289 5.26 8.40 -14.18
C ALA A 289 6.52 8.11 -13.33
N MET A 290 7.71 8.44 -13.84
CA MET A 290 8.96 8.29 -13.11
C MET A 290 9.06 9.29 -11.94
N GLY A 291 8.72 10.56 -12.15
CA GLY A 291 8.70 11.57 -11.09
C GLY A 291 7.74 11.19 -9.95
N ILE A 292 6.58 10.62 -10.29
CA ILE A 292 5.66 10.07 -9.28
C ILE A 292 6.31 8.95 -8.48
N ALA A 293 7.00 8.01 -9.13
CA ALA A 293 7.70 6.93 -8.43
C ALA A 293 8.80 7.46 -7.50
N VAL A 294 9.56 8.48 -7.95
CA VAL A 294 10.58 9.15 -7.14
C VAL A 294 9.96 9.83 -5.91
N ILE A 295 8.91 10.63 -6.09
CA ILE A 295 8.23 11.32 -4.98
C ILE A 295 7.67 10.29 -4.00
N HIS A 296 6.99 9.27 -4.49
CA HIS A 296 6.40 8.22 -3.66
C HIS A 296 7.45 7.49 -2.82
N SER A 297 8.60 7.13 -3.44
CA SER A 297 9.70 6.49 -2.73
C SER A 297 10.37 7.41 -1.72
N SER A 298 10.69 8.64 -2.15
CA SER A 298 11.35 9.63 -1.29
C SER A 298 10.51 9.96 -0.05
N PHE A 299 9.19 10.12 -0.23
CA PHE A 299 8.26 10.35 0.87
C PHE A 299 8.24 9.17 1.86
N ASN A 300 8.05 7.94 1.37
CA ASN A 300 7.95 6.76 2.25
C ASN A 300 9.26 6.46 2.99
N ILE A 301 10.41 6.63 2.32
CA ILE A 301 11.73 6.46 2.93
C ILE A 301 11.96 7.55 3.98
N ALA A 302 11.70 8.83 3.63
CA ALA A 302 11.88 9.94 4.56
C ALA A 302 10.98 9.82 5.80
N ALA A 303 9.69 9.49 5.60
CA ALA A 303 8.74 9.28 6.70
C ALA A 303 9.20 8.13 7.61
N THR A 304 9.71 7.03 7.02
CA THR A 304 10.24 5.90 7.79
C THR A 304 11.48 6.27 8.58
N ILE A 305 12.47 6.92 7.95
CA ILE A 305 13.70 7.37 8.65
C ILE A 305 13.35 8.31 9.81
N MET A 306 12.41 9.22 9.59
CA MET A 306 12.01 10.22 10.58
C MET A 306 11.24 9.59 11.74
N LEU A 307 10.30 8.68 11.47
CA LEU A 307 9.39 8.15 12.49
C LEU A 307 9.85 6.83 13.12
N LEU A 308 10.79 6.09 12.52
CA LEU A 308 11.30 4.84 13.06
C LEU A 308 11.88 4.97 14.47
N PRO A 309 12.68 6.01 14.81
CA PRO A 309 13.14 6.23 16.18
C PRO A 309 12.00 6.46 17.19
N PHE A 310 10.87 6.95 16.71
CA PHE A 310 9.66 7.23 17.50
C PHE A 310 8.62 6.10 17.46
N GLY A 311 9.00 4.90 17.00
CA GLY A 311 8.09 3.75 16.91
C GLY A 311 7.42 3.39 18.23
N SER A 312 8.14 3.48 19.36
CA SER A 312 7.56 3.31 20.70
C SER A 312 6.53 4.40 21.05
N GLY A 313 6.71 5.62 20.54
CA GLY A 313 5.77 6.72 20.68
C GLY A 313 4.45 6.45 19.92
N LEU A 314 4.54 5.92 18.70
CA LEU A 314 3.35 5.50 17.94
C LEU A 314 2.58 4.39 18.65
N VAL A 315 3.28 3.43 19.25
CA VAL A 315 2.65 2.37 20.07
C VAL A 315 1.96 3.00 21.30
N LYS A 316 2.61 3.92 22.00
CA LYS A 316 2.00 4.61 23.15
C LYS A 316 0.75 5.37 22.73
N LEU A 317 0.79 6.08 21.61
CA LEU A 317 -0.36 6.81 21.07
C LEU A 317 -1.53 5.85 20.75
N ALA A 318 -1.25 4.71 20.13
CA ALA A 318 -2.26 3.69 19.86
C ALA A 318 -2.83 3.07 21.15
N CYS A 319 -2.00 2.88 22.19
CA CYS A 319 -2.46 2.42 23.50
C CYS A 319 -3.31 3.45 24.24
N LEU A 320 -3.03 4.74 24.07
CA LEU A 320 -3.87 5.82 24.64
C LEU A 320 -5.25 5.85 23.96
N THR A 321 -5.29 5.63 22.65
CA THR A 321 -6.57 5.63 21.90
C THR A 321 -7.40 4.38 22.20
N ILE A 322 -6.75 3.22 22.35
CA ILE A 322 -7.39 1.97 22.75
C ILE A 322 -6.76 1.51 24.07
N PRO A 323 -7.28 1.97 25.21
CA PRO A 323 -6.73 1.61 26.52
C PRO A 323 -6.96 0.13 26.84
N GLU A 324 -6.12 -0.41 27.71
CA GLU A 324 -6.40 -1.71 28.33
C GLU A 324 -7.61 -1.56 29.26
N GLU A 325 -8.48 -2.58 29.29
CA GLU A 325 -9.44 -2.64 30.38
C GLU A 325 -8.66 -2.72 31.66
N LYS A 326 -8.96 -1.85 32.62
CA LYS A 326 -8.56 -2.11 33.99
C LYS A 326 -9.10 -3.52 34.30
N LYS A 327 -8.21 -4.52 34.43
CA LYS A 327 -8.62 -5.74 35.12
C LYS A 327 -9.17 -5.23 36.45
N GLU A 328 -10.48 -5.32 36.65
CA GLU A 328 -11.00 -5.25 38.00
C GLU A 328 -10.17 -6.26 38.77
N ALA A 329 -9.49 -5.80 39.81
CA ALA A 329 -8.78 -6.69 40.69
C ALA A 329 -9.77 -7.80 41.04
N PRO A 330 -9.39 -9.09 40.90
CA PRO A 330 -10.31 -10.16 41.24
C PRO A 330 -10.84 -9.83 42.63
N ALA A 331 -12.15 -9.61 42.70
CA ALA A 331 -12.78 -9.24 43.96
C ALA A 331 -12.33 -10.32 44.94
N GLN A 332 -11.66 -9.92 46.03
CA GLN A 332 -11.22 -10.82 47.12
C GLN A 332 -12.35 -11.69 47.69
N ASN A 333 -13.57 -11.49 47.19
CA ASN A 333 -14.76 -12.31 47.52
C ASN A 333 -14.93 -13.57 46.66
N GLN A 334 -14.26 -13.71 45.49
CA GLN A 334 -14.43 -14.93 44.69
C GLN A 334 -13.72 -16.16 45.30
N GLU A 335 -12.63 -15.97 46.01
CA GLU A 335 -12.02 -17.07 46.77
C GLU A 335 -12.92 -17.50 47.96
N LYS A 336 -13.59 -16.58 48.63
CA LYS A 336 -14.51 -16.90 49.71
C LYS A 336 -15.79 -17.56 49.21
N ASP A 337 -16.27 -17.25 48.02
CA ASP A 337 -17.43 -17.89 47.40
C ASP A 337 -17.10 -19.25 46.80
N ALA A 338 -15.88 -19.46 46.29
CA ALA A 338 -15.45 -20.80 45.85
C ALA A 338 -15.35 -21.76 47.01
N PHE A 339 -14.94 -21.30 48.21
CA PHE A 339 -14.95 -22.14 49.43
C PHE A 339 -16.35 -22.30 50.03
N ARG A 340 -17.31 -21.40 49.75
CA ARG A 340 -18.72 -21.59 50.14
C ARG A 340 -19.49 -22.61 49.30
N LEU A 341 -19.03 -22.88 48.08
CA LEU A 341 -19.59 -23.89 47.17
C LEU A 341 -19.07 -25.30 47.48
N LEU A 342 -18.08 -25.44 48.34
CA LEU A 342 -17.70 -26.74 48.90
C LEU A 342 -18.71 -27.06 50.01
N ASP A 343 -19.78 -27.75 49.61
CA ASP A 343 -20.87 -28.19 50.49
C ASP A 343 -20.25 -29.03 51.61
N GLN A 344 -20.59 -28.73 52.85
CA GLN A 344 -20.18 -29.47 54.05
C GLN A 344 -20.44 -30.99 53.94
N ARG A 345 -21.28 -31.40 53.02
CA ARG A 345 -21.56 -32.83 52.73
C ARG A 345 -20.37 -33.61 52.19
N PHE A 346 -19.34 -32.92 51.65
CA PHE A 346 -18.13 -33.60 51.16
C PHE A 346 -17.05 -33.76 52.26
N LEU A 347 -17.24 -33.16 53.43
CA LEU A 347 -16.34 -33.28 54.57
C LEU A 347 -16.71 -34.43 55.53
N ASP A 348 -17.90 -35.00 55.37
CA ASP A 348 -18.43 -36.04 56.28
C ASP A 348 -18.49 -37.46 55.69
N THR A 349 -17.77 -37.72 54.59
CA THR A 349 -17.62 -39.10 54.08
C THR A 349 -16.25 -39.66 54.48
N PRO A 350 -16.20 -40.76 55.25
CA PRO A 350 -14.95 -41.43 55.67
C PRO A 350 -14.25 -42.10 54.49
#